data_ab4d6f85d3518e26ff0a716101c62008
#
_entry.id   ab4d6f85d3518e26ff0a716101c62008
#
_cell.length_a   1.000
_cell.length_b   1.000
_cell.length_c   1.000
_cell.angle_alpha   90.00
_cell.angle_beta   90.00
_cell.angle_gamma   90.00
#
_symmetry.space_group_name_H-M   'P 1'
#
loop_
_entity.id
_entity.type
_entity.pdbx_description
1 polymer ?
#
loop_
_entity_poly.entity_id
_entity_poly.type
_entity_poly.pdbx_seq_one_letter_code
_entity_poly.pdbx_strand_id
1 'polypeptide(L)'
;SITFEYPLKKPVISHSFGQDNTNEPIKKDFYKLFENRHPGVDFVVSVGTQVFGSLPGIIVRKEFHKGMGNVLGIRNGNIVVLYAHLSEFKVELGKIIKIGEIVGLSGNSGDATTEPHLHLEVRDITKSTLKDMVFDPPFEKKLKIKPQFTYKVNNSETVKTLRFLSIRYFGSEKYWGKIAEVNPKLDTNPDITLSDGTIVLIPNY
;
A
#
# COMPACT_ATOMS: atom_id res chain seq x y z
N SER A 1 -8.34 -4.75 -15.87
CA SER A 1 -8.68 -3.45 -15.24
C SER A 1 -9.84 -3.66 -14.25
N ILE A 2 -9.82 -2.90 -13.17
CA ILE A 2 -10.85 -2.87 -12.13
C ILE A 2 -11.38 -1.45 -11.99
N THR A 3 -12.58 -1.28 -11.45
CA THR A 3 -13.06 0.05 -11.06
C THR A 3 -12.50 0.37 -9.68
N PHE A 4 -11.88 1.54 -9.55
CA PHE A 4 -11.31 2.03 -8.29
C PHE A 4 -12.38 2.79 -7.52
N GLU A 5 -12.73 2.34 -6.33
CA GLU A 5 -13.87 2.86 -5.57
C GLU A 5 -13.45 3.82 -4.46
N TYR A 6 -14.34 4.72 -4.07
CA TYR A 6 -14.12 5.50 -2.86
C TYR A 6 -14.01 4.61 -1.61
N PRO A 7 -13.16 4.96 -0.64
CA PRO A 7 -13.02 4.19 0.59
C PRO A 7 -14.09 4.48 1.64
N LEU A 8 -14.98 5.43 1.38
CA LEU A 8 -16.01 5.92 2.30
C LEU A 8 -17.36 5.97 1.59
N LYS A 9 -18.45 5.77 2.34
CA LYS A 9 -19.81 5.89 1.79
C LYS A 9 -20.15 7.33 1.38
N LYS A 10 -19.65 8.32 2.13
CA LYS A 10 -19.90 9.76 1.89
C LYS A 10 -18.55 10.48 1.81
N PRO A 11 -17.81 10.35 0.71
CA PRO A 11 -16.50 10.95 0.60
C PRO A 11 -16.57 12.47 0.47
N VAL A 12 -15.80 13.17 1.30
CA VAL A 12 -15.62 14.62 1.23
C VAL A 12 -14.11 14.89 1.24
N ILE A 13 -13.56 15.32 0.12
CA ILE A 13 -12.12 15.57 -0.02
C ILE A 13 -11.78 16.94 0.59
N SER A 14 -10.78 16.93 1.50
CA SER A 14 -10.23 18.16 2.09
C SER A 14 -8.91 18.57 1.46
N HIS A 15 -8.08 17.61 1.06
CA HIS A 15 -6.77 17.85 0.45
C HIS A 15 -6.60 16.92 -0.76
N SER A 16 -6.33 17.54 -1.91
CA SER A 16 -6.17 16.82 -3.17
C SER A 16 -4.76 16.28 -3.36
N PHE A 17 -4.61 15.29 -4.23
CA PHE A 17 -3.31 14.79 -4.66
C PHE A 17 -2.50 15.93 -5.32
N GLY A 18 -1.21 15.99 -4.97
CA GLY A 18 -0.28 16.97 -5.53
C GLY A 18 -0.37 18.38 -4.96
N GLN A 19 -1.26 18.60 -3.98
CA GLN A 19 -1.37 19.89 -3.30
C GLN A 19 -0.05 20.26 -2.66
N ASP A 20 0.34 21.53 -2.78
CA ASP A 20 1.56 22.07 -2.18
C ASP A 20 1.45 22.16 -0.66
N ASN A 21 2.30 21.45 0.05
CA ASN A 21 2.37 21.44 1.52
C ASN A 21 3.61 22.15 2.06
N THR A 22 4.29 22.96 1.27
CA THR A 22 5.54 23.65 1.65
C THR A 22 5.38 24.49 2.91
N ASN A 23 4.21 25.11 3.11
CA ASN A 23 3.90 25.99 4.24
C ASN A 23 3.22 25.27 5.40
N GLU A 24 3.15 23.93 5.40
CA GLU A 24 2.56 23.15 6.49
C GLU A 24 3.66 22.56 7.39
N PRO A 25 3.98 23.19 8.56
CA PRO A 25 5.17 22.81 9.35
C PRO A 25 5.14 21.37 9.85
N ILE A 26 3.98 20.86 10.23
CA ILE A 26 3.82 19.51 10.80
C ILE A 26 4.01 18.43 9.73
N LYS A 27 3.58 18.71 8.49
CA LYS A 27 3.64 17.75 7.38
C LYS A 27 4.93 17.82 6.57
N LYS A 28 5.68 18.91 6.70
CA LYS A 28 6.88 19.21 5.88
C LYS A 28 7.90 18.07 5.90
N ASP A 29 8.23 17.53 7.07
CA ASP A 29 9.23 16.47 7.22
C ASP A 29 8.74 15.13 6.67
N PHE A 30 7.43 14.85 6.75
CA PHE A 30 6.84 13.61 6.25
C PHE A 30 6.68 13.60 4.73
N TYR A 31 6.54 14.78 4.10
CA TYR A 31 6.33 14.90 2.65
C TYR A 31 7.59 15.29 1.88
N LYS A 32 8.73 15.37 2.55
CA LYS A 32 10.01 15.70 1.92
C LYS A 32 10.38 14.77 0.77
N LEU A 33 10.11 13.46 0.90
CA LEU A 33 10.35 12.47 -0.14
C LEU A 33 9.39 12.60 -1.34
N PHE A 34 8.35 13.42 -1.23
CA PHE A 34 7.38 13.73 -2.28
C PHE A 34 7.49 15.18 -2.77
N GLU A 35 8.65 15.81 -2.59
CA GLU A 35 8.92 17.23 -2.96
C GLU A 35 7.89 18.20 -2.34
N ASN A 36 7.47 17.93 -1.11
CA ASN A 36 6.44 18.67 -0.36
C ASN A 36 5.06 18.72 -1.04
N ARG A 37 4.83 17.82 -1.99
CA ARG A 37 3.50 17.61 -2.58
C ARG A 37 2.74 16.56 -1.81
N HIS A 38 1.42 16.72 -1.73
CA HIS A 38 0.54 15.75 -1.08
C HIS A 38 0.55 14.43 -1.87
N PRO A 39 1.00 13.31 -1.26
CA PRO A 39 1.17 12.05 -2.00
C PRO A 39 -0.12 11.25 -2.20
N GLY A 40 -1.23 11.71 -1.68
CA GLY A 40 -2.52 11.05 -1.75
C GLY A 40 -3.67 12.02 -1.71
N VAL A 41 -4.79 11.55 -1.20
CA VAL A 41 -6.03 12.32 -1.01
C VAL A 41 -6.46 12.21 0.45
N ASP A 42 -6.82 13.33 1.07
CA ASP A 42 -7.40 13.37 2.41
C ASP A 42 -8.91 13.56 2.35
N PHE A 43 -9.61 12.77 3.14
CA PHE A 43 -11.06 12.86 3.33
C PHE A 43 -11.38 13.35 4.74
N VAL A 44 -12.22 14.37 4.84
CA VAL A 44 -12.79 14.80 6.13
C VAL A 44 -13.77 13.73 6.59
N VAL A 45 -13.53 13.17 7.77
CA VAL A 45 -14.38 12.11 8.31
C VAL A 45 -14.22 12.01 9.82
N SER A 46 -15.32 11.75 10.53
CA SER A 46 -15.31 11.56 11.98
C SER A 46 -14.58 10.27 12.36
N VAL A 47 -13.87 10.28 13.50
CA VAL A 47 -13.24 9.09 14.07
C VAL A 47 -14.25 7.96 14.19
N GLY A 48 -13.86 6.74 13.82
CA GLY A 48 -14.69 5.56 13.93
C GLY A 48 -15.59 5.29 12.73
N THR A 49 -15.43 6.02 11.63
CA THR A 49 -16.19 5.78 10.40
C THR A 49 -15.62 4.58 9.66
N GLN A 50 -16.50 3.75 9.11
CA GLN A 50 -16.13 2.56 8.34
C GLN A 50 -15.35 2.93 7.08
N VAL A 51 -14.20 2.26 6.90
CA VAL A 51 -13.32 2.39 5.73
C VAL A 51 -13.40 1.11 4.92
N PHE A 52 -13.64 1.25 3.62
CA PHE A 52 -13.79 0.14 2.67
C PHE A 52 -12.56 0.06 1.77
N GLY A 53 -12.21 -1.16 1.32
CA GLY A 53 -11.18 -1.33 0.30
C GLY A 53 -11.60 -0.68 -1.02
N SER A 54 -10.72 0.12 -1.61
CA SER A 54 -10.96 0.80 -2.89
C SER A 54 -10.79 -0.13 -4.10
N LEU A 55 -10.18 -1.29 -3.88
CA LEU A 55 -10.00 -2.35 -4.85
C LEU A 55 -9.99 -3.71 -4.13
N PRO A 56 -10.30 -4.81 -4.81
CA PRO A 56 -10.05 -6.13 -4.25
C PRO A 56 -8.55 -6.39 -4.20
N GLY A 57 -8.08 -7.14 -3.21
CA GLY A 57 -6.65 -7.39 -3.09
C GLY A 57 -6.29 -8.19 -1.85
N ILE A 58 -5.00 -8.29 -1.58
CA ILE A 58 -4.46 -8.97 -0.41
C ILE A 58 -3.85 -7.93 0.55
N ILE A 59 -4.06 -8.12 1.84
CA ILE A 59 -3.54 -7.24 2.89
C ILE A 59 -2.05 -7.50 3.05
N VAL A 60 -1.22 -6.53 2.68
CA VAL A 60 0.25 -6.65 2.69
C VAL A 60 0.94 -5.78 3.74
N ARG A 61 0.21 -4.83 4.32
CA ARG A 61 0.73 -3.93 5.36
C ARG A 61 -0.33 -3.70 6.43
N LYS A 62 0.06 -3.83 7.68
CA LYS A 62 -0.76 -3.57 8.86
C LYS A 62 0.20 -3.26 9.99
N GLU A 63 0.41 -1.97 10.26
CA GLU A 63 1.40 -1.53 11.25
C GLU A 63 1.09 -0.13 11.77
N PHE A 64 1.78 0.27 12.83
CA PHE A 64 1.85 1.67 13.27
C PHE A 64 3.11 2.31 12.69
N HIS A 65 2.92 3.39 11.95
CA HIS A 65 3.99 4.23 11.41
C HIS A 65 3.97 5.58 12.12
N LYS A 66 5.14 6.13 12.44
CA LYS A 66 5.22 7.39 13.20
C LYS A 66 4.39 8.52 12.56
N GLY A 67 4.52 8.75 11.28
CA GLY A 67 3.77 9.80 10.55
C GLY A 67 2.35 9.40 10.21
N MET A 68 2.17 8.21 9.63
CA MET A 68 0.88 7.74 9.12
C MET A 68 -0.04 7.11 10.17
N GLY A 69 0.47 6.88 11.40
CA GLY A 69 -0.29 6.20 12.43
C GLY A 69 -0.60 4.75 12.06
N ASN A 70 -1.78 4.28 12.41
CA ASN A 70 -2.22 2.95 11.97
C ASN A 70 -2.45 2.97 10.47
N VAL A 71 -1.61 2.26 9.73
CA VAL A 71 -1.63 2.19 8.28
C VAL A 71 -1.87 0.77 7.79
N LEU A 72 -2.77 0.67 6.82
CA LEU A 72 -3.13 -0.57 6.15
C LEU A 72 -2.77 -0.46 4.67
N GLY A 73 -2.21 -1.54 4.10
CA GLY A 73 -1.90 -1.62 2.68
C GLY A 73 -2.59 -2.81 2.02
N ILE A 74 -3.21 -2.57 0.88
CA ILE A 74 -3.88 -3.57 0.05
C ILE A 74 -3.19 -3.62 -1.30
N ARG A 75 -2.75 -4.81 -1.74
CA ARG A 75 -2.10 -5.00 -3.04
C ARG A 75 -2.99 -5.77 -4.00
N ASN A 76 -3.05 -5.29 -5.23
CA ASN A 76 -3.54 -6.03 -6.39
C ASN A 76 -2.53 -5.82 -7.54
N GLY A 77 -1.87 -6.88 -7.96
CA GLY A 77 -0.78 -6.81 -8.94
C GLY A 77 0.31 -5.81 -8.53
N ASN A 78 0.60 -4.86 -9.40
CA ASN A 78 1.59 -3.81 -9.17
C ASN A 78 1.06 -2.61 -8.35
N ILE A 79 -0.19 -2.61 -7.94
CA ILE A 79 -0.81 -1.49 -7.23
C ILE A 79 -0.94 -1.81 -5.74
N VAL A 80 -0.53 -0.87 -4.90
CA VAL A 80 -0.75 -0.89 -3.45
C VAL A 80 -1.54 0.37 -3.07
N VAL A 81 -2.61 0.19 -2.33
CA VAL A 81 -3.39 1.29 -1.75
C VAL A 81 -3.14 1.34 -0.25
N LEU A 82 -2.75 2.50 0.26
CA LEU A 82 -2.51 2.73 1.68
C LEU A 82 -3.65 3.56 2.28
N TYR A 83 -4.08 3.16 3.46
CA TYR A 83 -5.10 3.83 4.28
C TYR A 83 -4.45 4.19 5.60
N ALA A 84 -4.31 5.48 5.88
CA ALA A 84 -3.56 5.98 7.05
C ALA A 84 -4.45 6.65 8.10
N HIS A 85 -3.85 6.89 9.27
CA HIS A 85 -4.47 7.54 10.43
C HIS A 85 -5.68 6.80 10.99
N LEU A 86 -5.76 5.47 10.76
CA LEU A 86 -6.86 4.64 11.23
C LEU A 86 -6.91 4.58 12.76
N SER A 87 -8.11 4.46 13.32
CA SER A 87 -8.31 4.18 14.73
C SER A 87 -8.30 2.68 15.04
N GLU A 88 -8.71 1.85 14.07
CA GLU A 88 -8.82 0.40 14.24
C GLU A 88 -8.64 -0.32 12.91
N PHE A 89 -7.97 -1.48 12.95
CA PHE A 89 -7.91 -2.44 11.84
C PHE A 89 -9.06 -3.44 11.97
N LYS A 90 -9.69 -3.83 10.87
CA LYS A 90 -10.73 -4.86 10.81
C LYS A 90 -10.32 -6.11 10.04
N VAL A 91 -9.08 -6.16 9.55
CA VAL A 91 -8.54 -7.26 8.74
C VAL A 91 -7.14 -7.61 9.19
N GLU A 92 -6.68 -8.81 8.82
CA GLU A 92 -5.35 -9.32 9.13
C GLU A 92 -4.45 -9.36 7.88
N LEU A 93 -3.12 -9.32 8.10
CA LEU A 93 -2.13 -9.55 7.06
C LEU A 93 -2.39 -10.87 6.32
N GLY A 94 -2.23 -10.85 5.01
CA GLY A 94 -2.42 -12.03 4.16
C GLY A 94 -3.87 -12.37 3.85
N LYS A 95 -4.84 -11.61 4.36
CA LYS A 95 -6.25 -11.80 4.00
C LYS A 95 -6.52 -11.24 2.61
N ILE A 96 -7.23 -12.01 1.80
CA ILE A 96 -7.77 -11.56 0.51
C ILE A 96 -9.13 -10.91 0.78
N ILE A 97 -9.29 -9.67 0.34
CA ILE A 97 -10.52 -8.90 0.48
C ILE A 97 -11.21 -8.70 -0.87
N LYS A 98 -12.53 -8.63 -0.81
CA LYS A 98 -13.39 -8.27 -1.96
C LYS A 98 -13.76 -6.79 -1.86
N ILE A 99 -14.19 -6.24 -3.00
CA ILE A 99 -14.74 -4.87 -3.00
C ILE A 99 -15.92 -4.76 -2.04
N GLY A 100 -16.02 -3.65 -1.32
CA GLY A 100 -17.11 -3.41 -0.36
C GLY A 100 -16.89 -4.00 1.03
N GLU A 101 -15.81 -4.75 1.26
CA GLU A 101 -15.47 -5.19 2.62
C GLU A 101 -14.92 -4.03 3.45
N ILE A 102 -15.32 -4.00 4.74
CA ILE A 102 -14.78 -3.06 5.72
C ILE A 102 -13.37 -3.52 6.09
N VAL A 103 -12.38 -2.62 5.96
CA VAL A 103 -10.99 -2.93 6.26
C VAL A 103 -10.47 -2.26 7.53
N GLY A 104 -11.16 -1.21 8.00
CA GLY A 104 -10.80 -0.50 9.21
C GLY A 104 -11.79 0.59 9.56
N LEU A 105 -11.48 1.32 10.63
CA LEU A 105 -12.20 2.51 11.04
C LEU A 105 -11.27 3.72 10.95
N SER A 106 -11.79 4.84 10.47
CA SER A 106 -11.04 6.10 10.38
C SER A 106 -10.67 6.65 11.76
N GLY A 107 -9.67 7.51 11.79
CA GLY A 107 -9.17 8.03 13.05
C GLY A 107 -8.40 9.33 12.90
N ASN A 108 -7.41 9.48 13.78
CA ASN A 108 -6.50 10.64 13.83
C ASN A 108 -5.13 10.21 14.39
N SER A 109 -4.71 8.99 14.13
CA SER A 109 -3.47 8.41 14.65
C SER A 109 -2.24 8.87 13.86
N GLY A 110 -1.07 8.89 14.52
CA GLY A 110 0.20 9.30 13.93
C GLY A 110 0.49 10.78 14.06
N ASP A 111 1.72 11.18 13.69
CA ASP A 111 2.21 12.54 13.89
C ASP A 111 1.94 13.48 12.70
N ALA A 112 1.64 12.93 11.52
CA ALA A 112 1.38 13.72 10.31
C ALA A 112 -0.11 14.10 10.17
N THR A 113 -0.76 14.37 11.29
CA THR A 113 -2.16 14.81 11.32
C THR A 113 -2.39 15.78 12.47
N THR A 114 -3.31 16.72 12.26
CA THR A 114 -3.75 17.69 13.27
C THR A 114 -5.22 17.55 13.60
N GLU A 115 -6.00 16.86 12.75
CA GLU A 115 -7.45 16.69 12.91
C GLU A 115 -7.89 15.37 12.24
N PRO A 116 -9.05 14.82 12.67
CA PRO A 116 -9.57 13.57 12.12
C PRO A 116 -9.73 13.64 10.60
N HIS A 117 -9.11 12.66 9.91
CA HIS A 117 -9.25 12.49 8.47
C HIS A 117 -8.78 11.10 8.06
N LEU A 118 -9.14 10.67 6.87
CA LEU A 118 -8.58 9.50 6.21
C LEU A 118 -7.62 9.98 5.13
N HIS A 119 -6.37 9.52 5.18
CA HIS A 119 -5.38 9.70 4.11
C HIS A 119 -5.31 8.43 3.28
N LEU A 120 -5.48 8.56 1.96
CA LEU A 120 -5.39 7.45 1.01
C LEU A 120 -4.31 7.73 -0.03
N GLU A 121 -3.38 6.79 -0.20
CA GLU A 121 -2.37 6.82 -1.27
C GLU A 121 -2.52 5.64 -2.20
N VAL A 122 -2.29 5.86 -3.49
CA VAL A 122 -2.19 4.79 -4.49
C VAL A 122 -0.76 4.79 -5.03
N ARG A 123 -0.13 3.62 -5.02
CA ARG A 123 1.26 3.44 -5.44
C ARG A 123 1.39 2.37 -6.51
N ASP A 124 2.10 2.70 -7.58
CA ASP A 124 2.65 1.70 -8.51
C ASP A 124 4.01 1.26 -7.98
N ILE A 125 4.08 0.06 -7.40
CA ILE A 125 5.28 -0.45 -6.74
C ILE A 125 6.36 -0.94 -7.70
N THR A 126 6.15 -0.83 -9.01
CA THR A 126 7.19 -1.09 -10.03
C THR A 126 8.11 0.10 -10.26
N LYS A 127 7.74 1.26 -9.76
CA LYS A 127 8.56 2.48 -9.85
C LYS A 127 9.67 2.48 -8.78
N SER A 128 10.75 3.23 -9.05
CA SER A 128 11.98 3.17 -8.24
C SER A 128 11.96 4.07 -7.01
N THR A 129 11.24 5.18 -7.03
CA THR A 129 11.20 6.16 -5.94
C THR A 129 9.78 6.35 -5.43
N LEU A 130 9.62 6.71 -4.17
CA LEU A 130 8.29 6.99 -3.59
C LEU A 130 7.55 8.06 -4.37
N LYS A 131 8.25 9.13 -4.77
CA LYS A 131 7.68 10.21 -5.57
C LYS A 131 7.08 9.70 -6.89
N ASP A 132 7.76 8.77 -7.56
CA ASP A 132 7.33 8.22 -8.85
C ASP A 132 6.26 7.12 -8.68
N MET A 133 6.19 6.49 -7.51
CA MET A 133 5.19 5.47 -7.23
C MET A 133 3.78 6.04 -7.11
N VAL A 134 3.65 7.21 -6.45
CA VAL A 134 2.33 7.78 -6.14
C VAL A 134 1.70 8.44 -7.35
N PHE A 135 0.40 8.31 -7.48
CA PHE A 135 -0.37 8.97 -8.54
C PHE A 135 -1.77 9.34 -8.04
N ASP A 136 -2.44 10.21 -8.78
CA ASP A 136 -3.78 10.68 -8.40
C ASP A 136 -4.77 9.51 -8.40
N PRO A 137 -5.43 9.21 -7.26
CA PRO A 137 -6.38 8.10 -7.18
C PRO A 137 -7.53 8.24 -8.20
N PRO A 138 -7.73 7.26 -9.09
CA PRO A 138 -8.73 7.36 -10.15
C PRO A 138 -10.11 6.90 -9.66
N PHE A 139 -10.68 7.58 -8.67
CA PHE A 139 -11.98 7.22 -8.10
C PHE A 139 -13.08 7.12 -9.16
N GLU A 140 -13.87 6.04 -9.10
CA GLU A 140 -14.97 5.69 -9.99
C GLU A 140 -14.54 5.46 -11.45
N LYS A 141 -13.23 5.31 -11.70
CA LYS A 141 -12.66 5.06 -13.03
C LYS A 141 -11.97 3.70 -13.08
N LYS A 142 -11.74 3.22 -14.29
CA LYS A 142 -10.98 1.99 -14.52
C LYS A 142 -9.51 2.21 -14.22
N LEU A 143 -8.96 1.35 -13.37
CA LEU A 143 -7.53 1.28 -13.06
C LEU A 143 -6.92 0.07 -13.79
N LYS A 144 -5.85 0.32 -14.54
CA LYS A 144 -5.10 -0.74 -15.19
C LYS A 144 -4.14 -1.37 -14.20
N ILE A 145 -4.26 -2.67 -14.02
CA ILE A 145 -3.41 -3.47 -13.13
C ILE A 145 -2.48 -4.33 -13.98
N LYS A 146 -1.21 -4.39 -13.62
CA LYS A 146 -0.28 -5.42 -14.09
C LYS A 146 -0.34 -6.56 -13.07
N PRO A 147 -0.92 -7.73 -13.42
CA PRO A 147 -1.09 -8.80 -12.43
C PRO A 147 0.24 -9.39 -11.95
N GLN A 148 1.27 -9.34 -12.79
CA GLN A 148 2.62 -9.80 -12.46
C GLN A 148 3.62 -8.68 -12.70
N PHE A 149 4.70 -8.69 -11.91
CA PHE A 149 5.83 -7.77 -12.08
C PHE A 149 7.11 -8.45 -11.59
N THR A 150 8.26 -7.87 -11.88
CA THR A 150 9.54 -8.40 -11.46
C THR A 150 10.12 -7.61 -10.29
N TYR A 151 10.78 -8.34 -9.39
CA TYR A 151 11.60 -7.81 -8.32
C TYR A 151 13.06 -8.20 -8.58
N LYS A 152 13.97 -7.22 -8.50
CA LYS A 152 15.41 -7.47 -8.62
C LYS A 152 16.04 -7.46 -7.23
N VAL A 153 16.66 -8.57 -6.84
CA VAL A 153 17.34 -8.71 -5.55
C VAL A 153 18.49 -7.71 -5.47
N ASN A 154 18.53 -6.95 -4.38
CA ASN A 154 19.54 -5.94 -4.10
C ASN A 154 20.20 -6.24 -2.75
N ASN A 155 21.53 -6.35 -2.72
CA ASN A 155 22.29 -6.65 -1.50
C ASN A 155 22.12 -5.62 -0.37
N SER A 156 21.75 -4.39 -0.68
CA SER A 156 21.45 -3.36 0.32
C SER A 156 20.11 -3.56 1.02
N GLU A 157 19.23 -4.42 0.49
CA GLU A 157 17.93 -4.72 1.07
C GLU A 157 17.98 -6.00 1.92
N THR A 158 17.07 -6.11 2.88
CA THR A 158 16.93 -7.31 3.73
C THR A 158 16.10 -8.41 3.08
N VAL A 159 15.30 -8.07 2.05
CA VAL A 159 14.38 -9.00 1.38
C VAL A 159 15.12 -9.77 0.30
N LYS A 160 15.65 -10.96 0.66
CA LYS A 160 16.51 -11.77 -0.21
C LYS A 160 16.12 -13.26 -0.29
N THR A 161 14.99 -13.65 0.26
CA THR A 161 14.50 -15.03 0.25
C THR A 161 13.06 -15.07 -0.25
N LEU A 162 12.62 -16.21 -0.76
CA LEU A 162 11.22 -16.40 -1.18
C LEU A 162 10.26 -16.19 -0.01
N ARG A 163 10.63 -16.59 1.21
CA ARG A 163 9.85 -16.38 2.41
C ARG A 163 9.62 -14.89 2.68
N PHE A 164 10.68 -14.08 2.66
CA PHE A 164 10.56 -12.63 2.85
C PHE A 164 9.83 -11.92 1.71
N LEU A 165 10.00 -12.37 0.46
CA LEU A 165 9.23 -11.87 -0.68
C LEU A 165 7.73 -12.16 -0.50
N SER A 166 7.39 -13.33 0.03
CA SER A 166 6.01 -13.66 0.37
C SER A 166 5.44 -12.74 1.44
N ILE A 167 6.19 -12.47 2.50
CA ILE A 167 5.77 -11.52 3.54
C ILE A 167 5.53 -10.14 2.94
N ARG A 168 6.46 -9.65 2.12
CA ARG A 168 6.38 -8.31 1.52
C ARG A 168 5.20 -8.14 0.59
N TYR A 169 4.99 -9.10 -0.32
CA TYR A 169 4.02 -8.95 -1.41
C TYR A 169 2.69 -9.66 -1.17
N PHE A 170 2.61 -10.53 -0.17
CA PHE A 170 1.39 -11.26 0.19
C PHE A 170 0.99 -11.09 1.66
N GLY A 171 1.79 -10.37 2.46
CA GLY A 171 1.51 -10.14 3.87
C GLY A 171 1.65 -11.38 4.75
N SER A 172 2.11 -12.50 4.22
CA SER A 172 2.25 -13.77 4.92
C SER A 172 3.32 -14.64 4.28
N GLU A 173 4.10 -15.36 5.08
CA GLU A 173 5.11 -16.27 4.58
C GLU A 173 4.54 -17.47 3.82
N LYS A 174 3.28 -17.81 4.04
CA LYS A 174 2.65 -19.02 3.48
C LYS A 174 2.53 -19.05 1.95
N TYR A 175 2.73 -17.93 1.27
CA TYR A 175 2.59 -17.82 -0.18
C TYR A 175 3.91 -17.96 -0.95
N TRP A 176 5.02 -18.29 -0.28
CA TRP A 176 6.32 -18.44 -0.95
C TRP A 176 6.27 -19.47 -2.10
N GLY A 177 5.45 -20.52 -1.96
CA GLY A 177 5.25 -21.54 -2.99
C GLY A 177 4.64 -20.99 -4.28
N LYS A 178 3.75 -19.99 -4.20
CA LYS A 178 3.21 -19.32 -5.39
C LYS A 178 4.30 -18.57 -6.16
N ILE A 179 5.25 -17.98 -5.44
CA ILE A 179 6.40 -17.31 -6.07
C ILE A 179 7.32 -18.35 -6.71
N ALA A 180 7.63 -19.43 -6.00
CA ALA A 180 8.47 -20.52 -6.51
C ALA A 180 7.88 -21.14 -7.78
N GLU A 181 6.58 -21.36 -7.82
CA GLU A 181 5.88 -21.97 -8.96
C GLU A 181 6.09 -21.21 -10.28
N VAL A 182 6.11 -19.87 -10.24
CA VAL A 182 6.32 -19.04 -11.43
C VAL A 182 7.79 -18.70 -11.68
N ASN A 183 8.69 -19.19 -10.84
CA ASN A 183 10.14 -19.01 -10.97
C ASN A 183 10.85 -20.37 -10.93
N PRO A 184 10.63 -21.26 -11.93
CA PRO A 184 11.10 -22.64 -11.86
C PRO A 184 12.63 -22.81 -11.87
N LYS A 185 13.37 -21.77 -12.21
CA LYS A 185 14.84 -21.78 -12.18
C LYS A 185 15.43 -21.45 -10.81
N LEU A 186 14.62 -20.93 -9.88
CA LEU A 186 15.06 -20.63 -8.52
C LEU A 186 15.00 -21.88 -7.65
N ASP A 187 15.82 -21.89 -6.58
CA ASP A 187 15.78 -22.95 -5.58
C ASP A 187 14.39 -22.98 -4.92
N THR A 188 13.86 -24.17 -4.67
CA THR A 188 12.56 -24.36 -4.03
C THR A 188 12.61 -24.20 -2.51
N ASN A 189 13.80 -24.02 -1.91
CA ASN A 189 13.92 -23.75 -0.48
C ASN A 189 13.60 -22.28 -0.20
N PRO A 190 12.55 -21.98 0.60
CA PRO A 190 12.12 -20.60 0.85
C PRO A 190 13.13 -19.76 1.64
N ASP A 191 14.11 -20.38 2.29
CA ASP A 191 15.09 -19.73 3.17
C ASP A 191 16.47 -19.53 2.54
N ILE A 192 16.64 -19.93 1.27
CA ILE A 192 17.87 -19.69 0.55
C ILE A 192 17.99 -18.21 0.19
N THR A 193 19.13 -17.61 0.52
CA THR A 193 19.46 -16.25 0.13
C THR A 193 19.68 -16.18 -1.38
N LEU A 194 18.88 -15.41 -2.08
CA LEU A 194 19.03 -15.18 -3.52
C LEU A 194 20.19 -14.23 -3.78
N SER A 195 20.91 -14.47 -4.86
CA SER A 195 22.06 -13.65 -5.25
C SER A 195 21.63 -12.25 -5.68
N ASP A 196 22.51 -11.27 -5.44
CA ASP A 196 22.35 -9.92 -5.95
C ASP A 196 22.07 -9.91 -7.45
N GLY A 197 21.11 -9.11 -7.89
CA GLY A 197 20.72 -9.03 -9.29
C GLY A 197 19.75 -10.12 -9.77
N THR A 198 19.42 -11.12 -8.94
CA THR A 198 18.41 -12.12 -9.30
C THR A 198 17.07 -11.45 -9.58
N ILE A 199 16.49 -11.79 -10.73
CA ILE A 199 15.16 -11.32 -11.13
C ILE A 199 14.13 -12.35 -10.68
N VAL A 200 13.17 -11.92 -9.87
CA VAL A 200 12.09 -12.77 -9.36
C VAL A 200 10.77 -12.25 -9.91
N LEU A 201 10.01 -13.11 -10.57
CA LEU A 201 8.65 -12.79 -10.99
C LEU A 201 7.72 -12.89 -9.79
N ILE A 202 6.98 -11.83 -9.53
CA ILE A 202 5.99 -11.78 -8.43
C ILE A 202 4.60 -11.92 -9.03
N PRO A 203 3.89 -13.03 -8.73
CA PRO A 203 2.54 -13.25 -9.22
C PRO A 203 1.51 -12.48 -8.40
N ASN A 204 0.26 -12.42 -8.87
CA ASN A 204 -0.84 -11.90 -8.07
C ASN A 204 -1.33 -12.96 -7.06
N TYR A 205 -2.15 -12.50 -6.13
CA TYR A 205 -2.79 -13.34 -5.11
C TYR A 205 -3.81 -14.30 -5.71
#